data_0eb349ba493374341dc3def93ec6f244
#
_entry.id   0eb349ba493374341dc3def93ec6f244
#
_cell.length_a   1.000
_cell.length_b   1.000
_cell.length_c   1.000
_cell.angle_alpha   90.00
_cell.angle_beta   90.00
_cell.angle_gamma   90.00
#
_symmetry.space_group_name_H-M   'P 1'
#
loop_
_entity.id
_entity.type
_entity.pdbx_description
1 polymer ?
#
loop_
_entity_poly.entity_id
_entity_poly.type
_entity_poly.pdbx_seq_one_letter_code
_entity_poly.pdbx_strand_id
1 'polypeptide(L)'
;MGWVKPLVGIFAVGAVASVALGGGDEDAVVVNRVIDGDTIDVDIGGENTRVRLLNIDTPEIGHNGEPSECLAEEAKQYLEGRLPKGTEVRLEYDSERTDKYGRTLAGVFIDDDFINADVAAEGLATAVVFGGNDKFYDEVHNAERRPKDAGEGIFGVSDECKVSSDEDMAEALSGAEAAAAAFAASGEADIAGYEDVLDKSAAAKAGLAVLTRHKDARSTFQKAAYPDAPKEIAA
;
A
#
# COMPACT_ATOMS: atom_id res chain seq x y z
N MET A 1 52.26 73.84 -24.22
CA MET A 1 52.27 72.47 -24.75
C MET A 1 52.48 71.52 -23.57
N GLY A 2 51.42 71.05 -23.00
CA GLY A 2 51.47 70.16 -21.86
C GLY A 2 50.90 68.75 -22.27
N TRP A 3 51.75 67.77 -22.17
CA TRP A 3 51.38 66.40 -22.47
C TRP A 3 50.75 65.76 -21.22
N VAL A 4 49.52 65.37 -21.34
CA VAL A 4 48.80 64.57 -20.32
C VAL A 4 49.01 63.12 -20.64
N LYS A 5 49.61 62.35 -19.72
CA LYS A 5 49.78 60.91 -19.81
C LYS A 5 48.48 60.25 -19.33
N PRO A 6 47.93 59.27 -20.01
CA PRO A 6 46.82 58.50 -19.48
C PRO A 6 47.28 57.49 -18.41
N LEU A 7 46.60 57.49 -17.26
CA LEU A 7 46.70 56.47 -16.21
C LEU A 7 45.95 55.22 -16.68
N VAL A 8 46.70 54.15 -16.90
CA VAL A 8 46.11 52.80 -17.11
C VAL A 8 45.77 52.22 -15.75
N GLY A 9 44.47 52.18 -15.43
CA GLY A 9 44.00 51.51 -14.26
C GLY A 9 43.98 49.97 -14.50
N ILE A 10 44.74 49.24 -13.73
CA ILE A 10 44.72 47.78 -13.69
C ILE A 10 43.52 47.38 -12.80
N PHE A 11 42.47 46.92 -13.41
CA PHE A 11 41.38 46.22 -12.67
C PHE A 11 41.86 44.82 -12.37
N ALA A 12 42.19 44.56 -11.11
CA ALA A 12 42.36 43.21 -10.58
C ALA A 12 40.99 42.57 -10.51
N VAL A 13 40.69 41.64 -11.40
CA VAL A 13 39.52 40.76 -11.30
C VAL A 13 39.82 39.75 -10.18
N GLY A 14 39.29 40.01 -9.01
CA GLY A 14 39.28 39.05 -7.91
C GLY A 14 38.41 37.86 -8.31
N ALA A 15 39.04 36.73 -8.58
CA ALA A 15 38.34 35.44 -8.65
C ALA A 15 37.79 35.13 -7.27
N VAL A 16 36.49 35.29 -7.08
CA VAL A 16 35.77 34.75 -5.93
C VAL A 16 35.73 33.24 -6.15
N ALA A 17 36.63 32.51 -5.51
CA ALA A 17 36.51 31.07 -5.40
C ALA A 17 35.27 30.80 -4.53
N SER A 18 34.17 30.45 -5.15
CA SER A 18 33.02 29.86 -4.47
C SER A 18 33.49 28.52 -3.91
N VAL A 19 33.79 28.50 -2.62
CA VAL A 19 33.91 27.23 -1.87
C VAL A 19 32.52 26.64 -1.84
N ALA A 20 32.26 25.71 -2.72
CA ALA A 20 31.17 24.79 -2.57
C ALA A 20 31.45 24.03 -1.26
N LEU A 21 30.71 24.38 -0.21
CA LEU A 21 30.64 23.56 0.99
C LEU A 21 30.02 22.26 0.49
N GLY A 22 30.79 21.17 0.47
CA GLY A 22 30.38 19.85 0.16
C GLY A 22 29.25 19.48 1.14
N GLY A 23 28.00 19.56 0.66
CA GLY A 23 26.95 18.70 1.13
C GLY A 23 27.45 17.30 0.78
N GLY A 24 27.54 16.40 1.75
CA GLY A 24 27.81 14.99 1.45
C GLY A 24 26.79 14.58 0.39
N ASP A 25 27.25 13.96 -0.67
CA ASP A 25 26.40 13.29 -1.63
C ASP A 25 25.58 12.30 -0.83
N GLU A 26 24.34 12.67 -0.48
CA GLU A 26 23.35 11.66 -0.10
C GLU A 26 23.18 10.83 -1.36
N ASP A 27 23.43 9.52 -1.25
CA ASP A 27 23.32 8.62 -2.38
C ASP A 27 21.95 8.80 -3.01
N ALA A 28 21.92 9.01 -4.34
CA ALA A 28 20.68 9.17 -5.07
C ALA A 28 19.80 7.94 -4.83
N VAL A 29 18.53 8.16 -4.49
CA VAL A 29 17.55 7.10 -4.30
C VAL A 29 16.78 6.93 -5.59
N VAL A 30 16.93 5.77 -6.23
CA VAL A 30 16.35 5.49 -7.55
C VAL A 30 15.38 4.33 -7.49
N VAL A 31 14.18 4.52 -8.03
CA VAL A 31 13.14 3.48 -8.07
C VAL A 31 13.57 2.32 -8.98
N ASN A 32 13.59 1.11 -8.43
CA ASN A 32 13.83 -0.13 -9.17
C ASN A 32 12.52 -0.71 -9.70
N ARG A 33 11.50 -0.77 -8.86
CA ARG A 33 10.15 -1.26 -9.19
C ARG A 33 9.15 -0.96 -8.10
N VAL A 34 7.88 -0.93 -8.46
CA VAL A 34 6.74 -0.97 -7.55
C VAL A 34 6.38 -2.43 -7.28
N ILE A 35 6.08 -2.76 -6.02
CA ILE A 35 5.66 -4.09 -5.59
C ILE A 35 4.14 -4.17 -5.54
N ASP A 36 3.51 -3.23 -4.83
CA ASP A 36 2.08 -3.04 -4.66
C ASP A 36 1.76 -1.53 -4.51
N GLY A 37 0.56 -1.17 -4.08
CA GLY A 37 0.13 0.23 -4.00
C GLY A 37 0.85 1.10 -2.96
N ASP A 38 1.61 0.50 -2.04
CA ASP A 38 2.29 1.22 -0.97
C ASP A 38 3.71 0.72 -0.66
N THR A 39 4.24 -0.14 -1.50
CA THR A 39 5.57 -0.73 -1.33
C THR A 39 6.38 -0.67 -2.62
N ILE A 40 7.58 -0.14 -2.53
CA ILE A 40 8.53 -0.04 -3.65
C ILE A 40 9.88 -0.63 -3.31
N ASP A 41 10.63 -1.08 -4.30
CA ASP A 41 12.07 -1.35 -4.20
C ASP A 41 12.84 -0.18 -4.83
N VAL A 42 13.81 0.34 -4.12
CA VAL A 42 14.70 1.43 -4.57
C VAL A 42 16.16 1.00 -4.49
N ASP A 43 17.01 1.62 -5.28
CA ASP A 43 18.46 1.56 -5.15
C ASP A 43 18.94 2.75 -4.34
N ILE A 44 19.74 2.49 -3.31
CA ILE A 44 20.42 3.50 -2.50
C ILE A 44 21.90 3.14 -2.46
N GLY A 45 22.72 3.88 -3.20
CA GLY A 45 24.18 3.64 -3.24
C GLY A 45 24.58 2.26 -3.78
N GLY A 46 23.76 1.65 -4.65
CA GLY A 46 23.97 0.31 -5.23
C GLY A 46 23.35 -0.83 -4.42
N GLU A 47 22.64 -0.52 -3.32
CA GLU A 47 21.94 -1.51 -2.50
C GLU A 47 20.42 -1.44 -2.74
N ASN A 48 19.80 -2.61 -3.04
CA ASN A 48 18.35 -2.67 -3.22
C ASN A 48 17.64 -2.68 -1.87
N THR A 49 16.88 -1.62 -1.61
CA THR A 49 16.15 -1.40 -0.36
C THR A 49 14.65 -1.43 -0.60
N ARG A 50 13.91 -2.18 0.21
CA ARG A 50 12.44 -2.20 0.18
C ARG A 50 11.88 -1.09 1.07
N VAL A 51 11.07 -0.22 0.50
CA VAL A 51 10.44 0.91 1.18
C VAL A 51 8.94 0.70 1.25
N ARG A 52 8.38 0.75 2.46
CA ARG A 52 6.94 0.84 2.75
C ARG A 52 6.59 2.31 2.93
N LEU A 53 5.67 2.81 2.13
CA LEU A 53 5.20 4.18 2.18
C LEU A 53 4.45 4.43 3.49
N LEU A 54 4.89 5.45 4.26
CA LEU A 54 4.30 5.81 5.55
C LEU A 54 2.89 6.39 5.43
N ASN A 55 2.11 6.13 6.45
CA ASN A 55 0.78 6.68 6.70
C ASN A 55 -0.28 6.41 5.63
N ILE A 56 -0.03 5.49 4.71
CA ILE A 56 -1.03 4.95 3.79
C ILE A 56 -1.16 3.44 3.96
N ASP A 57 -2.33 2.92 3.63
CA ASP A 57 -2.60 1.49 3.48
C ASP A 57 -3.45 1.29 2.22
N THR A 58 -3.00 0.43 1.34
CA THR A 58 -3.62 0.13 0.05
C THR A 58 -4.18 -1.28 0.04
N PRO A 59 -5.09 -1.62 -0.89
CA PRO A 59 -5.48 -3.00 -1.11
C PRO A 59 -4.27 -3.87 -1.47
N GLU A 60 -4.24 -5.08 -0.93
CA GLU A 60 -3.12 -6.01 -1.03
C GLU A 60 -3.18 -6.88 -2.31
N ILE A 61 -2.03 -7.02 -2.97
CA ILE A 61 -1.85 -7.99 -4.05
C ILE A 61 -1.80 -9.40 -3.46
N GLY A 62 -2.63 -10.29 -3.97
CA GLY A 62 -2.64 -11.69 -3.55
C GLY A 62 -1.36 -12.44 -3.95
N HIS A 63 -0.86 -13.29 -3.07
CA HIS A 63 0.34 -14.09 -3.27
C HIS A 63 0.04 -15.59 -3.13
N ASN A 64 0.86 -16.44 -3.77
CA ASN A 64 0.76 -17.90 -3.66
C ASN A 64 -0.60 -18.51 -4.05
N GLY A 65 -1.29 -17.87 -5.02
CA GLY A 65 -2.60 -18.31 -5.49
C GLY A 65 -3.77 -17.75 -4.71
N GLU A 66 -3.52 -16.84 -3.78
CA GLU A 66 -4.56 -16.05 -3.13
C GLU A 66 -5.02 -14.92 -4.06
N PRO A 67 -6.33 -14.60 -4.12
CA PRO A 67 -6.81 -13.48 -4.90
C PRO A 67 -6.30 -12.16 -4.32
N SER A 68 -6.05 -11.19 -5.20
CA SER A 68 -5.80 -9.80 -4.79
C SER A 68 -7.07 -9.19 -4.21
N GLU A 69 -6.91 -8.23 -3.31
CA GLU A 69 -8.03 -7.38 -2.89
C GLU A 69 -8.50 -6.50 -4.06
N CYS A 70 -9.76 -6.08 -4.03
CA CYS A 70 -10.28 -5.17 -5.04
C CYS A 70 -9.47 -3.88 -5.06
N LEU A 71 -9.19 -3.36 -6.26
CA LEU A 71 -8.39 -2.17 -6.52
C LEU A 71 -6.89 -2.30 -6.20
N ALA A 72 -6.41 -3.49 -5.81
CA ALA A 72 -4.98 -3.69 -5.55
C ALA A 72 -4.12 -3.48 -6.79
N GLU A 73 -4.57 -4.01 -7.93
CA GLU A 73 -3.87 -3.83 -9.20
C GLU A 73 -3.95 -2.38 -9.69
N GLU A 74 -5.07 -1.69 -9.48
CA GLU A 74 -5.25 -0.27 -9.79
C GLU A 74 -4.33 0.60 -8.93
N ALA A 75 -4.23 0.33 -7.63
CA ALA A 75 -3.33 1.03 -6.73
C ALA A 75 -1.87 0.88 -7.15
N LYS A 76 -1.47 -0.36 -7.48
CA LYS A 76 -0.14 -0.65 -8.01
C LYS A 76 0.12 0.07 -9.34
N GLN A 77 -0.80 -0.02 -10.30
CA GLN A 77 -0.64 0.64 -11.61
C GLN A 77 -0.56 2.16 -11.47
N TYR A 78 -1.34 2.76 -10.57
CA TYR A 78 -1.24 4.17 -10.28
C TYR A 78 0.15 4.53 -9.76
N LEU A 79 0.65 3.79 -8.76
CA LEU A 79 1.98 4.04 -8.20
C LEU A 79 3.10 3.79 -9.24
N GLU A 80 2.97 2.78 -10.12
CA GLU A 80 3.89 2.55 -11.24
C GLU A 80 3.91 3.72 -12.23
N GLY A 81 2.76 4.36 -12.45
CA GLY A 81 2.64 5.55 -13.27
C GLY A 81 3.32 6.77 -12.65
N ARG A 82 3.26 6.92 -11.32
CA ARG A 82 3.91 8.00 -10.58
C ARG A 82 5.42 7.74 -10.39
N LEU A 83 5.81 6.48 -10.19
CA LEU A 83 7.16 6.04 -9.88
C LEU A 83 7.68 5.02 -10.90
N PRO A 84 7.79 5.37 -12.18
CA PRO A 84 8.37 4.46 -13.17
C PRO A 84 9.83 4.13 -12.80
N LYS A 85 10.29 2.95 -13.22
CA LYS A 85 11.68 2.52 -12.99
C LYS A 85 12.68 3.58 -13.45
N GLY A 86 13.62 3.92 -12.59
CA GLY A 86 14.66 4.92 -12.85
C GLY A 86 14.29 6.33 -12.37
N THR A 87 13.09 6.50 -11.79
CA THR A 87 12.72 7.78 -11.15
C THR A 87 13.58 8.01 -9.92
N GLU A 88 14.19 9.18 -9.83
CA GLU A 88 14.87 9.65 -8.63
C GLU A 88 13.85 10.19 -7.64
N VAL A 89 13.95 9.76 -6.39
CA VAL A 89 13.04 10.13 -5.31
C VAL A 89 13.81 10.60 -4.08
N ARG A 90 13.14 11.38 -3.25
CA ARG A 90 13.61 11.76 -1.93
C ARG A 90 12.81 11.02 -0.87
N LEU A 91 13.50 10.42 0.10
CA LEU A 91 12.88 9.74 1.23
C LEU A 91 12.92 10.61 2.47
N GLU A 92 11.78 10.77 3.11
CA GLU A 92 11.70 11.39 4.43
C GLU A 92 11.23 10.38 5.47
N TYR A 93 11.91 10.37 6.59
CA TYR A 93 11.67 9.41 7.66
C TYR A 93 10.91 10.04 8.84
N ASP A 94 10.33 9.16 9.64
CA ASP A 94 9.75 9.49 10.93
C ASP A 94 10.53 8.77 12.06
N SER A 95 9.90 8.61 13.22
CA SER A 95 10.49 8.09 14.46
C SER A 95 11.03 6.67 14.30
N GLU A 96 10.26 5.78 13.72
CA GLU A 96 10.66 4.40 13.43
C GLU A 96 11.03 4.28 11.95
N ARG A 97 12.28 3.87 11.68
CA ARG A 97 12.82 3.79 10.31
C ARG A 97 12.59 2.45 9.63
N THR A 98 12.24 1.43 10.40
CA THR A 98 12.15 0.05 9.89
C THR A 98 11.00 -0.68 10.59
N ASP A 99 10.23 -1.43 9.83
CA ASP A 99 9.18 -2.27 10.41
C ASP A 99 9.72 -3.65 10.86
N LYS A 100 8.82 -4.45 11.44
CA LYS A 100 9.14 -5.81 11.92
C LYS A 100 9.55 -6.80 10.81
N TYR A 101 9.32 -6.45 9.55
CA TYR A 101 9.70 -7.25 8.37
C TYR A 101 11.01 -6.79 7.75
N GLY A 102 11.64 -5.74 8.29
CA GLY A 102 12.87 -5.17 7.77
C GLY A 102 12.69 -4.21 6.60
N ARG A 103 11.44 -3.76 6.32
CA ARG A 103 11.20 -2.73 5.30
C ARG A 103 11.53 -1.36 5.86
N THR A 104 12.16 -0.52 5.06
CA THR A 104 12.36 0.90 5.37
C THR A 104 11.02 1.63 5.33
N LEU A 105 10.75 2.47 6.33
CA LEU A 105 9.53 3.25 6.46
C LEU A 105 9.80 4.71 6.08
N ALA A 106 9.15 5.23 5.03
CA ALA A 106 9.40 6.58 4.54
C ALA A 106 8.18 7.24 3.87
N GLY A 107 8.14 8.57 3.94
CA GLY A 107 7.44 9.40 2.96
C GLY A 107 8.28 9.48 1.70
N VAL A 108 7.65 9.34 0.53
CA VAL A 108 8.29 9.34 -0.79
C VAL A 108 7.92 10.61 -1.53
N PHE A 109 8.92 11.33 -2.05
CA PHE A 109 8.73 12.61 -2.73
C PHE A 109 9.42 12.61 -4.09
N ILE A 110 8.76 13.23 -5.08
CA ILE A 110 9.38 13.67 -6.32
C ILE A 110 9.34 15.19 -6.30
N ASP A 111 10.48 15.84 -6.22
CA ASP A 111 10.58 17.28 -5.96
C ASP A 111 9.75 17.65 -4.70
N ASP A 112 8.68 18.42 -4.86
CA ASP A 112 7.77 18.81 -3.80
C ASP A 112 6.48 17.95 -3.74
N ASP A 113 6.28 17.02 -4.70
CA ASP A 113 5.10 16.15 -4.77
C ASP A 113 5.22 15.02 -3.75
N PHE A 114 4.30 14.94 -2.82
CA PHE A 114 4.22 13.89 -1.82
C PHE A 114 3.41 12.70 -2.32
N ILE A 115 4.09 11.67 -2.80
CA ILE A 115 3.50 10.52 -3.50
C ILE A 115 2.52 9.74 -2.63
N ASN A 116 2.81 9.59 -1.33
CA ASN A 116 1.90 8.90 -0.41
C ASN A 116 0.52 9.58 -0.36
N ALA A 117 0.49 10.91 -0.30
CA ALA A 117 -0.76 11.68 -0.31
C ALA A 117 -1.47 11.60 -1.68
N ASP A 118 -0.72 11.53 -2.78
CA ASP A 118 -1.29 11.39 -4.12
C ASP A 118 -2.08 10.07 -4.26
N VAL A 119 -1.56 8.95 -3.75
CA VAL A 119 -2.27 7.66 -3.75
C VAL A 119 -3.59 7.74 -2.97
N ALA A 120 -3.58 8.43 -1.83
CA ALA A 120 -4.78 8.65 -1.02
C ALA A 120 -5.77 9.59 -1.70
N ALA A 121 -5.29 10.65 -2.38
CA ALA A 121 -6.13 11.60 -3.12
C ALA A 121 -6.85 10.98 -4.32
N GLU A 122 -6.27 9.91 -4.89
CA GLU A 122 -6.90 9.12 -5.96
C GLU A 122 -7.95 8.14 -5.43
N GLY A 123 -8.06 7.99 -4.10
CA GLY A 123 -8.97 7.04 -3.47
C GLY A 123 -8.46 5.60 -3.53
N LEU A 124 -7.16 5.39 -3.64
CA LEU A 124 -6.53 4.07 -3.72
C LEU A 124 -5.82 3.67 -2.41
N ALA A 125 -5.81 4.57 -1.43
CA ALA A 125 -5.27 4.32 -0.12
C ALA A 125 -6.12 4.97 0.97
N THR A 126 -6.02 4.45 2.20
CA THR A 126 -6.57 5.11 3.40
C THR A 126 -5.44 5.53 4.33
N ALA A 127 -5.69 6.62 5.07
CA ALA A 127 -4.75 7.11 6.06
C ALA A 127 -4.68 6.18 7.28
N VAL A 128 -3.45 5.85 7.71
CA VAL A 128 -3.22 4.94 8.84
C VAL A 128 -1.98 5.35 9.63
N VAL A 129 -2.01 5.06 10.93
CA VAL A 129 -0.82 5.18 11.80
C VAL A 129 -0.42 3.78 12.24
N PHE A 130 0.82 3.39 11.94
CA PHE A 130 1.45 2.18 12.47
C PHE A 130 2.61 2.55 13.38
N GLY A 131 2.64 1.97 14.58
CA GLY A 131 3.67 2.28 15.57
C GLY A 131 3.63 3.74 16.02
N GLY A 132 4.79 4.38 16.09
CA GLY A 132 4.94 5.79 16.48
C GLY A 132 5.06 6.76 15.30
N ASN A 133 4.78 6.31 14.08
CA ASN A 133 4.98 7.10 12.86
C ASN A 133 3.67 7.79 12.45
N ASP A 134 3.53 9.07 12.75
CA ASP A 134 2.37 9.90 12.44
C ASP A 134 2.71 11.18 11.65
N LYS A 135 3.98 11.39 11.33
CA LYS A 135 4.50 12.63 10.71
C LYS A 135 3.69 13.09 9.50
N PHE A 136 3.25 12.16 8.66
CA PHE A 136 2.55 12.46 7.40
C PHE A 136 1.04 12.17 7.48
N TYR A 137 0.54 11.71 8.63
CA TYR A 137 -0.83 11.25 8.76
C TYR A 137 -1.86 12.34 8.42
N ASP A 138 -1.69 13.54 8.93
CA ASP A 138 -2.64 14.64 8.69
C ASP A 138 -2.72 15.01 7.21
N GLU A 139 -1.59 14.99 6.49
CA GLU A 139 -1.55 15.32 5.06
C GLU A 139 -2.25 14.23 4.24
N VAL A 140 -1.95 12.96 4.48
CA VAL A 140 -2.61 11.82 3.84
C VAL A 140 -4.11 11.80 4.17
N HIS A 141 -4.47 11.99 5.45
CA HIS A 141 -5.86 12.03 5.89
C HIS A 141 -6.66 13.16 5.23
N ASN A 142 -6.05 14.32 5.02
CA ASN A 142 -6.69 15.41 4.29
C ASN A 142 -6.85 15.07 2.80
N ALA A 143 -5.87 14.37 2.21
CA ALA A 143 -5.91 13.96 0.80
C ALA A 143 -7.03 12.94 0.53
N GLU A 144 -7.27 11.97 1.42
CA GLU A 144 -8.34 10.95 1.25
C GLU A 144 -9.77 11.52 1.35
N ARG A 145 -9.94 12.73 1.90
CA ARG A 145 -11.28 13.27 2.17
C ARG A 145 -12.16 13.41 0.94
N ARG A 146 -11.63 13.91 -0.16
CA ARG A 146 -12.39 14.08 -1.41
C ARG A 146 -12.94 12.75 -1.93
N PRO A 147 -12.12 11.74 -2.20
CA PRO A 147 -12.63 10.45 -2.68
C PRO A 147 -13.54 9.76 -1.65
N LYS A 148 -13.27 9.91 -0.36
CA LYS A 148 -14.09 9.36 0.71
C LYS A 148 -15.49 9.97 0.77
N ASP A 149 -15.59 11.29 0.70
CA ASP A 149 -16.88 12.00 0.69
C ASP A 149 -17.68 11.72 -0.61
N ALA A 150 -16.99 11.45 -1.72
CA ALA A 150 -17.60 11.13 -3.01
C ALA A 150 -17.95 9.63 -3.17
N GLY A 151 -17.48 8.75 -2.27
CA GLY A 151 -17.62 7.30 -2.42
C GLY A 151 -16.87 6.77 -3.64
N GLU A 152 -15.64 7.26 -3.87
CA GLU A 152 -14.79 6.88 -4.98
C GLU A 152 -13.68 5.92 -4.52
N GLY A 153 -13.14 5.13 -5.44
CA GLY A 153 -12.06 4.19 -5.17
C GLY A 153 -12.42 3.18 -4.07
N ILE A 154 -11.52 2.99 -3.10
CA ILE A 154 -11.71 2.06 -1.97
C ILE A 154 -12.90 2.42 -1.07
N PHE A 155 -13.39 3.65 -1.13
CA PHE A 155 -14.52 4.12 -0.32
C PHE A 155 -15.88 3.90 -1.00
N GLY A 156 -15.90 3.43 -2.27
CA GLY A 156 -17.10 3.21 -3.05
C GLY A 156 -17.08 1.89 -3.83
N VAL A 157 -16.35 0.88 -3.35
CA VAL A 157 -16.27 -0.43 -4.02
C VAL A 157 -17.63 -1.08 -4.19
N SER A 158 -17.85 -1.69 -5.36
CA SER A 158 -19.10 -2.43 -5.67
C SER A 158 -19.26 -3.66 -4.76
N ASP A 159 -20.49 -4.19 -4.69
CA ASP A 159 -20.78 -5.40 -3.90
C ASP A 159 -19.96 -6.62 -4.37
N GLU A 160 -19.55 -6.66 -5.62
CA GLU A 160 -18.64 -7.69 -6.16
C GLU A 160 -17.23 -7.63 -5.56
N CYS A 161 -16.81 -6.45 -5.14
CA CYS A 161 -15.56 -6.23 -4.40
C CYS A 161 -15.69 -6.49 -2.91
N LYS A 162 -16.91 -6.55 -2.40
CA LYS A 162 -17.17 -6.94 -1.04
C LYS A 162 -16.92 -8.43 -0.95
N VAL A 163 -15.80 -8.81 -0.35
CA VAL A 163 -15.48 -10.20 -0.09
C VAL A 163 -16.66 -10.81 0.65
N SER A 164 -17.31 -11.77 -0.02
CA SER A 164 -18.45 -12.55 0.41
C SER A 164 -19.38 -11.81 1.39
N SER A 165 -20.54 -11.43 0.89
CA SER A 165 -21.63 -10.95 1.74
C SER A 165 -21.85 -11.95 2.90
N ASP A 166 -22.39 -11.49 4.02
CA ASP A 166 -22.83 -12.40 5.10
C ASP A 166 -23.73 -13.53 4.56
N GLU A 167 -24.41 -13.30 3.41
CA GLU A 167 -25.21 -14.30 2.69
C GLU A 167 -24.38 -15.42 2.05
N ASP A 168 -23.27 -15.10 1.35
CA ASP A 168 -22.39 -16.12 0.74
C ASP A 168 -21.71 -16.96 1.81
N MET A 169 -21.42 -16.37 2.96
CA MET A 169 -20.88 -17.06 4.13
C MET A 169 -21.90 -17.94 4.82
N ALA A 170 -23.12 -17.45 4.99
CA ALA A 170 -24.23 -18.21 5.56
C ALA A 170 -24.58 -19.39 4.63
N GLU A 171 -24.54 -19.20 3.32
CA GLU A 171 -24.78 -20.25 2.33
C GLU A 171 -23.67 -21.31 2.35
N ALA A 172 -22.38 -20.91 2.42
CA ALA A 172 -21.25 -21.83 2.52
C ALA A 172 -21.27 -22.64 3.82
N LEU A 173 -21.59 -22.01 4.96
CA LEU A 173 -21.77 -22.68 6.25
C LEU A 173 -22.97 -23.64 6.24
N SER A 174 -24.12 -23.17 5.73
CA SER A 174 -25.33 -23.99 5.61
C SER A 174 -25.11 -25.20 4.68
N GLY A 175 -24.39 -25.01 3.58
CA GLY A 175 -23.99 -26.07 2.67
C GLY A 175 -23.08 -27.12 3.33
N ALA A 176 -22.13 -26.68 4.16
CA ALA A 176 -21.23 -27.56 4.89
C ALA A 176 -21.96 -28.35 5.99
N GLU A 177 -22.89 -27.73 6.73
CA GLU A 177 -23.70 -28.35 7.75
C GLU A 177 -24.65 -29.38 7.13
N ALA A 178 -25.30 -29.04 6.00
CA ALA A 178 -26.18 -29.95 5.28
C ALA A 178 -25.41 -31.17 4.72
N ALA A 179 -24.20 -30.98 4.19
CA ALA A 179 -23.36 -32.07 3.73
C ALA A 179 -22.89 -32.99 4.87
N ALA A 180 -22.51 -32.42 6.01
CA ALA A 180 -22.14 -33.18 7.21
C ALA A 180 -23.32 -33.97 7.78
N ALA A 181 -24.52 -33.40 7.80
CA ALA A 181 -25.76 -34.06 8.25
C ALA A 181 -26.15 -35.19 7.29
N ALA A 182 -26.08 -35.00 5.99
CA ALA A 182 -26.36 -36.03 4.98
C ALA A 182 -25.39 -37.22 5.08
N PHE A 183 -24.09 -36.95 5.30
CA PHE A 183 -23.07 -37.97 5.53
C PHE A 183 -23.34 -38.77 6.81
N ALA A 184 -23.69 -38.08 7.91
CA ALA A 184 -24.05 -38.76 9.19
C ALA A 184 -25.30 -39.61 9.08
N ALA A 185 -26.26 -39.25 8.21
CA ALA A 185 -27.49 -39.97 7.99
C ALA A 185 -27.37 -41.16 7.03
N SER A 186 -26.36 -41.17 6.16
CA SER A 186 -26.20 -42.24 5.13
C SER A 186 -25.79 -43.60 5.67
N GLY A 187 -25.16 -43.68 6.86
CA GLY A 187 -24.88 -44.94 7.58
C GLY A 187 -23.96 -45.92 6.90
N GLU A 188 -23.60 -45.73 5.62
CA GLU A 188 -22.68 -46.54 4.85
C GLU A 188 -21.89 -45.63 3.88
N ALA A 189 -20.59 -45.90 3.79
CA ALA A 189 -19.65 -45.14 2.95
C ALA A 189 -19.90 -45.41 1.46
N ASP A 190 -20.80 -44.68 0.84
CA ASP A 190 -20.82 -44.51 -0.62
C ASP A 190 -19.70 -43.56 -1.01
N ILE A 191 -18.81 -44.03 -1.87
CA ILE A 191 -17.64 -43.25 -2.34
C ILE A 191 -18.10 -41.94 -2.99
N ALA A 192 -19.19 -41.92 -3.75
CA ALA A 192 -19.76 -40.74 -4.37
C ALA A 192 -20.27 -39.72 -3.34
N GLY A 193 -20.90 -40.21 -2.27
CA GLY A 193 -21.32 -39.36 -1.15
C GLY A 193 -20.16 -38.80 -0.36
N TYR A 194 -19.03 -39.52 -0.27
CA TYR A 194 -17.82 -39.07 0.39
C TYR A 194 -17.10 -37.97 -0.45
N GLU A 195 -17.06 -38.13 -1.78
CA GLU A 195 -16.50 -37.11 -2.68
C GLU A 195 -17.34 -35.82 -2.63
N ASP A 196 -18.67 -35.90 -2.62
CA ASP A 196 -19.56 -34.75 -2.46
C ASP A 196 -19.33 -34.01 -1.12
N VAL A 197 -19.13 -34.76 -0.03
CA VAL A 197 -18.78 -34.19 1.29
C VAL A 197 -17.41 -33.55 1.28
N LEU A 198 -16.42 -34.17 0.60
CA LEU A 198 -15.09 -33.58 0.48
C LEU A 198 -15.11 -32.27 -0.32
N ASP A 199 -15.81 -32.23 -1.45
CA ASP A 199 -15.93 -31.04 -2.29
C ASP A 199 -16.65 -29.89 -1.55
N LYS A 200 -17.77 -30.19 -0.88
CA LYS A 200 -18.49 -29.21 -0.07
C LYS A 200 -17.71 -28.76 1.16
N SER A 201 -16.96 -29.67 1.80
CA SER A 201 -16.08 -29.30 2.92
C SER A 201 -14.83 -28.56 2.47
N ALA A 202 -14.34 -28.76 1.24
CA ALA A 202 -13.26 -27.97 0.64
C ALA A 202 -13.74 -26.55 0.35
N ALA A 203 -14.96 -26.38 -0.19
CA ALA A 203 -15.58 -25.08 -0.40
C ALA A 203 -15.83 -24.36 0.94
N ALA A 204 -16.34 -25.08 1.96
CA ALA A 204 -16.53 -24.54 3.32
C ALA A 204 -15.19 -24.18 3.99
N LYS A 205 -14.12 -24.98 3.80
CA LYS A 205 -12.77 -24.65 4.26
C LYS A 205 -12.20 -23.43 3.57
N ALA A 206 -12.44 -23.27 2.26
CA ALA A 206 -12.04 -22.09 1.52
C ALA A 206 -12.77 -20.83 2.05
N GLY A 207 -14.09 -20.93 2.26
CA GLY A 207 -14.88 -19.87 2.90
C GLY A 207 -14.41 -19.57 4.31
N LEU A 208 -14.17 -20.61 5.14
CA LEU A 208 -13.67 -20.45 6.51
C LEU A 208 -12.25 -19.88 6.55
N ALA A 209 -11.39 -20.24 5.60
CA ALA A 209 -10.05 -19.66 5.49
C ALA A 209 -10.10 -18.17 5.14
N VAL A 210 -11.04 -17.77 4.27
CA VAL A 210 -11.35 -16.36 4.00
C VAL A 210 -11.80 -15.66 5.27
N LEU A 211 -12.75 -16.25 6.01
CA LEU A 211 -13.27 -15.77 7.30
C LEU A 211 -12.19 -15.61 8.36
N THR A 212 -11.33 -16.63 8.54
CA THR A 212 -10.27 -16.63 9.55
C THR A 212 -9.23 -15.56 9.21
N ARG A 213 -8.92 -15.38 7.93
CA ARG A 213 -8.05 -14.34 7.43
C ARG A 213 -8.63 -12.95 7.72
N HIS A 214 -9.92 -12.77 7.56
CA HIS A 214 -10.63 -11.53 7.88
C HIS A 214 -10.83 -11.30 9.39
N LYS A 215 -10.86 -12.35 10.20
CA LYS A 215 -10.98 -12.22 11.66
C LYS A 215 -9.73 -11.60 12.29
N ASP A 216 -8.54 -12.03 11.84
CA ASP A 216 -7.26 -11.63 12.44
C ASP A 216 -6.60 -10.44 11.74
N ALA A 217 -6.98 -10.15 10.51
CA ALA A 217 -6.43 -9.07 9.70
C ALA A 217 -7.51 -8.44 8.83
N ARG A 218 -8.50 -7.79 9.45
CA ARG A 218 -9.19 -6.74 8.70
C ARG A 218 -8.12 -5.76 8.27
N SER A 219 -7.73 -5.85 6.99
CA SER A 219 -6.86 -4.85 6.41
C SER A 219 -7.45 -3.48 6.69
N THR A 220 -6.63 -2.48 6.80
CA THR A 220 -7.11 -1.11 7.01
C THR A 220 -8.02 -0.71 5.85
N PHE A 221 -7.76 -1.24 4.65
CA PHE A 221 -8.64 -1.16 3.49
C PHE A 221 -10.06 -1.69 3.78
N GLN A 222 -10.19 -2.91 4.32
CA GLN A 222 -11.50 -3.49 4.65
C GLN A 222 -12.25 -2.66 5.69
N LYS A 223 -11.54 -2.06 6.66
CA LYS A 223 -12.14 -1.15 7.64
C LYS A 223 -12.60 0.16 7.00
N ALA A 224 -11.86 0.67 6.01
CA ALA A 224 -12.23 1.87 5.27
C ALA A 224 -13.41 1.64 4.31
N ALA A 225 -13.40 0.50 3.60
CA ALA A 225 -14.45 0.10 2.68
C ALA A 225 -15.76 -0.33 3.39
N TYR A 226 -15.67 -0.83 4.64
CA TYR A 226 -16.78 -1.38 5.42
C TYR A 226 -16.79 -0.84 6.87
N PRO A 227 -17.03 0.45 7.08
CA PRO A 227 -17.03 1.05 8.42
C PRO A 227 -18.11 0.45 9.34
N ASP A 228 -19.22 -0.03 8.75
CA ASP A 228 -20.39 -0.55 9.46
C ASP A 228 -20.48 -2.08 9.52
N ALA A 229 -19.45 -2.82 9.08
CA ALA A 229 -19.47 -4.26 9.17
C ALA A 229 -19.62 -4.72 10.63
N PRO A 230 -20.51 -5.68 10.92
CA PRO A 230 -20.91 -6.04 12.27
C PRO A 230 -19.71 -6.38 13.15
N LYS A 231 -19.66 -5.82 14.35
CA LYS A 231 -18.62 -6.11 15.37
C LYS A 231 -18.66 -7.59 15.83
N GLU A 232 -19.69 -8.31 15.45
CA GLU A 232 -19.91 -9.72 15.79
C GLU A 232 -18.96 -10.69 15.08
N ILE A 233 -18.34 -10.28 13.97
CA ILE A 233 -17.29 -11.08 13.31
C ILE A 233 -15.94 -11.02 14.09
N ALA A 234 -15.84 -10.15 15.07
CA ALA A 234 -14.60 -9.89 15.85
C ALA A 234 -14.60 -10.61 17.24
N ALA A 235 -15.56 -11.49 17.53
CA ALA A 235 -15.64 -12.21 18.82
C ALA A 235 -15.26 -13.69 18.70
#